data_7499542a714edcd3e5b54593061b055b
#
_entry.id   7499542a714edcd3e5b54593061b055b
#
_cell.length_a   1.000
_cell.length_b   1.000
_cell.length_c   1.000
_cell.angle_alpha   90.00
_cell.angle_beta   90.00
_cell.angle_gamma   90.00
#
_symmetry.space_group_name_H-M   'P 1'
#
loop_
_entity.id
_entity.type
_entity.pdbx_description
1 polymer ?
#
loop_
_entity_poly.entity_id
_entity_poly.type
_entity_poly.pdbx_seq_one_letter_code
_entity_poly.pdbx_strand_id
1 'polypeptide(L)'
;GRYSPYRDLGFEAASAASETFTLGTAGAGTGASTAGFKGGLGSASDITSAGITVGALVAVNAVGSVTVGDTRHFWASPFEKNDEFGGLGLPHPMPDNAGALKIKYREMMKSGANTTIAVIATDAVLDKAGAKRLAIAAHDGFSRAVWPAHTPFDGDLVFALATGRSGIKPAPHDLLDLCAVA
;
A
#
# COMPACT_ATOMS: atom_id res chain seq x y z
N GLY A 1 21.72 9.75 -19.96
CA GLY A 1 22.71 10.53 -19.24
C GLY A 1 23.75 9.65 -18.60
N ARG A 2 24.92 10.21 -18.33
CA ARG A 2 26.08 9.47 -17.79
C ARG A 2 25.92 9.10 -16.30
N TYR A 3 24.96 9.74 -15.62
CA TYR A 3 24.68 9.53 -14.19
C TYR A 3 23.19 9.30 -13.98
N SER A 4 22.86 8.36 -13.08
CA SER A 4 21.49 8.12 -12.64
C SER A 4 20.99 9.30 -11.79
N PRO A 5 19.81 9.85 -12.07
CA PRO A 5 19.24 10.95 -11.26
C PRO A 5 18.76 10.51 -9.88
N TYR A 6 18.68 9.20 -9.63
CA TYR A 6 18.07 8.65 -8.40
C TYR A 6 18.80 9.03 -7.13
N ARG A 7 20.14 9.23 -7.21
CA ARG A 7 20.92 9.67 -6.05
C ARG A 7 20.52 11.07 -5.59
N ASP A 8 20.41 11.99 -6.55
CA ASP A 8 20.10 13.39 -6.27
C ASP A 8 18.64 13.53 -5.84
N LEU A 9 17.72 12.84 -6.53
CA LEU A 9 16.30 12.77 -6.15
C LEU A 9 16.10 12.16 -4.75
N GLY A 10 16.84 11.12 -4.40
CA GLY A 10 16.78 10.52 -3.06
C GLY A 10 17.31 11.46 -1.97
N PHE A 11 18.37 12.20 -2.25
CA PHE A 11 18.92 13.21 -1.33
C PHE A 11 17.95 14.38 -1.14
N GLU A 12 17.38 14.90 -2.22
CA GLU A 12 16.37 15.97 -2.17
C GLU A 12 15.13 15.53 -1.41
N ALA A 13 14.62 14.32 -1.66
CA ALA A 13 13.46 13.76 -0.95
C ALA A 13 13.72 13.63 0.56
N ALA A 14 14.90 13.14 0.93
CA ALA A 14 15.28 13.01 2.35
C ALA A 14 15.43 14.40 3.02
N SER A 15 15.98 15.37 2.29
CA SER A 15 16.19 16.74 2.80
C SER A 15 14.86 17.51 2.92
N ALA A 16 13.87 17.19 2.08
CA ALA A 16 12.55 17.80 2.07
C ALA A 16 11.52 17.06 2.93
N ALA A 17 11.93 15.99 3.63
CA ALA A 17 11.02 15.20 4.46
C ALA A 17 10.33 16.06 5.52
N SER A 18 9.01 15.94 5.62
CA SER A 18 8.20 16.72 6.56
C SER A 18 7.01 15.90 7.04
N GLU A 19 6.37 16.37 8.12
CA GLU A 19 5.14 15.74 8.64
C GLU A 19 3.93 15.98 7.73
N THR A 20 3.98 17.02 6.89
CA THR A 20 2.93 17.34 5.90
C THR A 20 3.46 17.11 4.49
N PHE A 21 2.75 16.34 3.70
CA PHE A 21 3.12 16.03 2.31
C PHE A 21 1.88 15.87 1.44
N THR A 22 2.04 16.06 0.13
CA THR A 22 0.95 15.94 -0.83
C THR A 22 0.73 14.47 -1.20
N LEU A 23 -0.52 14.01 -1.16
CA LEU A 23 -0.96 12.70 -1.64
C LEU A 23 -1.31 12.70 -3.14
N GLY A 24 -1.63 11.53 -3.67
CA GLY A 24 -2.03 11.33 -5.05
C GLY A 24 -0.84 11.34 -6.02
N THR A 25 -0.93 12.11 -7.09
CA THR A 25 0.06 12.13 -8.18
C THR A 25 1.28 13.03 -7.87
N ALA A 26 1.73 13.05 -6.63
CA ALA A 26 2.87 13.82 -6.17
C ALA A 26 4.06 12.92 -5.80
N GLY A 27 5.28 13.44 -5.88
CA GLY A 27 6.49 12.72 -5.50
C GLY A 27 6.59 11.34 -6.15
N ALA A 28 6.74 10.30 -5.34
CA ALA A 28 6.80 8.90 -5.78
C ALA A 28 5.53 8.42 -6.49
N GLY A 29 4.40 9.11 -6.32
CA GLY A 29 3.15 8.82 -7.01
C GLY A 29 3.04 9.43 -8.41
N THR A 30 4.00 10.28 -8.82
CA THR A 30 3.98 10.94 -10.13
C THR A 30 4.10 9.92 -11.27
N GLY A 31 3.11 9.94 -12.18
CA GLY A 31 3.06 9.01 -13.31
C GLY A 31 2.67 7.57 -12.96
N ALA A 32 2.42 7.27 -11.69
CA ALA A 32 1.94 5.96 -11.25
C ALA A 32 0.55 5.67 -11.80
N SER A 33 0.26 4.40 -12.07
CA SER A 33 -1.03 3.94 -12.58
C SER A 33 -1.35 2.53 -12.12
N THR A 34 -2.63 2.19 -12.14
CA THR A 34 -3.17 0.84 -12.03
C THR A 34 -3.98 0.49 -13.28
N ALA A 35 -4.55 -0.69 -13.37
CA ALA A 35 -5.42 -1.01 -14.51
C ALA A 35 -6.69 -0.15 -14.50
N GLY A 36 -6.75 0.84 -15.39
CA GLY A 36 -7.90 1.72 -15.58
C GLY A 36 -7.94 2.97 -14.72
N PHE A 37 -6.98 3.16 -13.80
CA PHE A 37 -6.91 4.34 -12.93
C PHE A 37 -5.50 4.91 -12.83
N LYS A 38 -5.41 6.18 -12.42
CA LYS A 38 -4.14 6.73 -11.92
C LYS A 38 -3.80 6.01 -10.61
N GLY A 39 -2.52 5.68 -10.45
CA GLY A 39 -1.96 5.34 -9.15
C GLY A 39 -1.64 6.60 -8.36
N GLY A 40 -0.79 6.48 -7.36
CA GLY A 40 -0.38 7.62 -6.57
C GLY A 40 0.12 7.27 -5.19
N LEU A 41 0.43 8.33 -4.43
CA LEU A 41 0.84 8.23 -3.05
C LEU A 41 -0.40 8.26 -2.14
N GLY A 42 -0.55 7.27 -1.28
CA GLY A 42 -1.60 7.16 -0.27
C GLY A 42 -1.01 7.04 1.12
N SER A 43 -1.76 7.47 2.14
CA SER A 43 -1.40 7.30 3.54
C SER A 43 -2.64 7.03 4.37
N ALA A 44 -2.52 6.11 5.32
CA ALA A 44 -3.54 5.82 6.30
C ALA A 44 -2.91 5.47 7.63
N SER A 45 -3.68 5.59 8.72
CA SER A 45 -3.24 5.17 10.04
C SER A 45 -4.40 4.67 10.88
N ASP A 46 -4.08 3.81 11.83
CA ASP A 46 -5.04 3.32 12.82
C ASP A 46 -4.34 3.08 14.17
N ILE A 47 -5.15 2.85 15.21
CA ILE A 47 -4.67 2.56 16.56
C ILE A 47 -5.25 1.22 16.97
N THR A 48 -4.40 0.28 17.37
CA THR A 48 -4.82 -1.04 17.87
C THR A 48 -5.55 -0.92 19.22
N SER A 49 -6.21 -1.99 19.63
CA SER A 49 -6.87 -2.08 20.94
C SER A 49 -5.89 -1.88 22.12
N ALA A 50 -4.62 -2.19 21.93
CA ALA A 50 -3.55 -1.96 22.92
C ALA A 50 -3.00 -0.52 22.92
N GLY A 51 -3.56 0.39 22.10
CA GLY A 51 -3.08 1.77 22.00
C GLY A 51 -1.81 1.95 21.19
N ILE A 52 -1.46 0.98 20.36
CA ILE A 52 -0.30 1.05 19.44
C ILE A 52 -0.73 1.70 18.14
N THR A 53 -0.02 2.71 17.71
CA THR A 53 -0.25 3.37 16.41
C THR A 53 0.43 2.61 15.29
N VAL A 54 -0.28 2.43 14.18
CA VAL A 54 0.23 1.93 12.90
C VAL A 54 -0.08 2.95 11.82
N GLY A 55 0.90 3.26 11.00
CA GLY A 55 0.73 4.13 9.84
C GLY A 55 1.34 3.52 8.59
N ALA A 56 0.66 3.70 7.47
CA ALA A 56 1.11 3.27 6.15
C ALA A 56 1.32 4.48 5.22
N LEU A 57 2.37 4.42 4.43
CA LEU A 57 2.61 5.31 3.29
C LEU A 57 2.90 4.44 2.08
N VAL A 58 2.10 4.57 1.02
CA VAL A 58 2.14 3.65 -0.12
C VAL A 58 2.18 4.40 -1.44
N ALA A 59 3.16 4.11 -2.28
CA ALA A 59 3.22 4.57 -3.67
C ALA A 59 2.67 3.44 -4.58
N VAL A 60 1.44 3.60 -5.06
CA VAL A 60 0.71 2.57 -5.80
C VAL A 60 0.96 2.71 -7.30
N ASN A 61 1.65 1.72 -7.89
CA ASN A 61 1.86 1.60 -9.33
C ASN A 61 1.73 0.14 -9.78
N ALA A 62 0.65 -0.50 -9.39
CA ALA A 62 0.40 -1.93 -9.56
C ALA A 62 0.01 -2.33 -11.00
N VAL A 63 0.25 -3.58 -11.37
CA VAL A 63 -0.23 -4.17 -12.63
C VAL A 63 -1.75 -4.30 -12.63
N GLY A 64 -2.33 -4.71 -11.52
CA GLY A 64 -3.73 -5.04 -11.37
C GLY A 64 -4.68 -3.85 -11.26
N SER A 65 -5.96 -4.17 -11.07
CA SER A 65 -7.06 -3.23 -10.88
C SER A 65 -7.42 -3.08 -9.41
N VAL A 66 -7.77 -1.87 -9.01
CA VAL A 66 -8.29 -1.56 -7.68
C VAL A 66 -9.81 -1.77 -7.58
N THR A 67 -10.49 -2.01 -8.71
CA THR A 67 -11.95 -2.23 -8.77
C THR A 67 -12.30 -3.65 -9.13
N VAL A 68 -13.48 -4.09 -8.67
CA VAL A 68 -14.05 -5.41 -8.92
C VAL A 68 -14.57 -5.47 -10.36
N GLY A 69 -13.92 -6.26 -11.22
CA GLY A 69 -14.30 -6.36 -12.64
C GLY A 69 -14.37 -5.00 -13.31
N ASP A 70 -15.46 -4.74 -14.05
CA ASP A 70 -15.71 -3.45 -14.71
C ASP A 70 -16.66 -2.55 -13.92
N THR A 71 -16.80 -2.80 -12.63
CA THR A 71 -17.66 -2.00 -11.74
C THR A 71 -16.94 -0.79 -11.16
N ARG A 72 -17.69 0.02 -10.40
CA ARG A 72 -17.15 1.15 -9.62
C ARG A 72 -16.80 0.78 -8.18
N HIS A 73 -17.00 -0.48 -7.79
CA HIS A 73 -16.75 -0.96 -6.44
C HIS A 73 -15.27 -1.30 -6.26
N PHE A 74 -14.68 -0.83 -5.18
CA PHE A 74 -13.28 -1.10 -4.86
C PHE A 74 -13.13 -2.43 -4.12
N TRP A 75 -12.06 -3.17 -4.40
CA TRP A 75 -11.71 -4.37 -3.63
C TRP A 75 -11.51 -4.06 -2.15
N ALA A 76 -10.95 -2.90 -1.83
CA ALA A 76 -10.72 -2.44 -0.46
C ALA A 76 -11.98 -1.94 0.26
N SER A 77 -13.16 -1.93 -0.37
CA SER A 77 -14.38 -1.39 0.22
C SER A 77 -14.79 -1.97 1.60
N PRO A 78 -14.46 -3.23 1.96
CA PRO A 78 -14.71 -3.72 3.32
C PRO A 78 -13.93 -2.98 4.42
N PHE A 79 -12.88 -2.24 4.06
CA PHE A 79 -12.02 -1.47 4.95
C PHE A 79 -12.22 0.03 4.82
N GLU A 80 -13.22 0.45 4.05
CA GLU A 80 -13.55 1.86 3.80
C GLU A 80 -13.90 2.59 5.10
N LYS A 81 -13.37 3.80 5.25
CA LYS A 81 -13.72 4.73 6.32
C LYS A 81 -14.26 6.01 5.70
N ASN A 82 -15.35 6.55 6.25
CA ASN A 82 -15.90 7.85 5.84
C ASN A 82 -16.18 7.98 4.33
N ASP A 83 -16.65 6.92 3.68
CA ASP A 83 -17.00 6.89 2.25
C ASP A 83 -15.86 7.29 1.31
N GLU A 84 -14.61 7.00 1.66
CA GLU A 84 -13.38 7.34 0.90
C GLU A 84 -13.41 6.76 -0.53
N PHE A 85 -14.08 5.61 -0.71
CA PHE A 85 -14.27 4.94 -2.01
C PHE A 85 -15.67 5.15 -2.56
N GLY A 86 -16.46 6.06 -1.97
CA GLY A 86 -17.81 6.43 -2.41
C GLY A 86 -18.94 5.67 -1.72
N GLY A 87 -18.68 4.94 -0.62
CA GLY A 87 -19.68 4.27 0.20
C GLY A 87 -20.44 3.14 -0.50
N LEU A 88 -19.89 2.59 -1.60
CA LEU A 88 -20.61 1.62 -2.43
C LEU A 88 -20.55 0.19 -1.88
N GLY A 89 -19.59 -0.10 -0.99
CA GLY A 89 -19.34 -1.47 -0.52
C GLY A 89 -18.87 -2.41 -1.64
N LEU A 90 -18.99 -3.71 -1.41
CA LEU A 90 -18.79 -4.72 -2.46
C LEU A 90 -20.04 -4.82 -3.36
N PRO A 91 -19.87 -5.17 -4.66
CA PRO A 91 -21.02 -5.32 -5.55
C PRO A 91 -21.92 -6.49 -5.12
N HIS A 92 -23.22 -6.28 -5.19
CA HIS A 92 -24.19 -7.35 -4.95
C HIS A 92 -25.32 -7.28 -6.00
N PRO A 93 -25.49 -8.35 -6.83
CA PRO A 93 -24.65 -9.58 -6.87
C PRO A 93 -23.22 -9.30 -7.34
N MET A 94 -22.31 -10.22 -7.01
CA MET A 94 -20.94 -10.16 -7.53
C MET A 94 -20.97 -10.33 -9.05
N PRO A 95 -20.31 -9.48 -9.84
CA PRO A 95 -20.32 -9.62 -11.30
C PRO A 95 -19.58 -10.87 -11.76
N ASP A 96 -20.04 -11.50 -12.84
CA ASP A 96 -19.44 -12.73 -13.40
C ASP A 96 -17.97 -12.56 -13.76
N ASN A 97 -17.56 -11.33 -14.11
CA ASN A 97 -16.18 -11.00 -14.46
C ASN A 97 -15.34 -10.48 -13.28
N ALA A 98 -15.80 -10.62 -12.04
CA ALA A 98 -15.08 -10.16 -10.85
C ALA A 98 -13.65 -10.71 -10.78
N GLY A 99 -13.47 -12.01 -11.09
CA GLY A 99 -12.16 -12.67 -11.10
C GLY A 99 -11.38 -12.52 -12.41
N ALA A 100 -11.89 -11.80 -13.40
CA ALA A 100 -11.19 -11.61 -14.66
C ALA A 100 -9.90 -10.79 -14.46
N LEU A 101 -8.83 -11.17 -15.17
CA LEU A 101 -7.56 -10.45 -15.11
C LEU A 101 -7.66 -9.12 -15.86
N LYS A 102 -7.83 -8.05 -15.09
CA LYS A 102 -7.76 -6.68 -15.56
C LYS A 102 -6.39 -6.09 -15.21
N ILE A 103 -5.54 -5.96 -16.22
CA ILE A 103 -4.16 -5.52 -16.05
C ILE A 103 -3.85 -4.33 -16.96
N LYS A 104 -2.96 -3.45 -16.50
CA LYS A 104 -2.50 -2.31 -17.32
C LYS A 104 -1.53 -2.79 -18.39
N TYR A 105 -1.57 -2.16 -19.57
CA TYR A 105 -0.61 -2.37 -20.68
C TYR A 105 -0.46 -3.82 -21.10
N ARG A 106 -1.58 -4.56 -21.21
CA ARG A 106 -1.56 -5.99 -21.61
C ARG A 106 -0.73 -6.27 -22.87
N GLU A 107 -0.68 -5.31 -23.79
CA GLU A 107 0.07 -5.42 -25.06
C GLU A 107 1.52 -4.91 -24.95
N MET A 108 1.88 -4.20 -23.87
CA MET A 108 3.19 -3.54 -23.71
C MET A 108 3.87 -3.91 -22.39
N MET A 109 3.60 -5.08 -21.85
CA MET A 109 4.18 -5.50 -20.57
C MET A 109 5.69 -5.59 -20.65
N LYS A 110 6.40 -4.61 -20.11
CA LYS A 110 7.83 -4.65 -19.85
C LYS A 110 8.04 -4.98 -18.37
N SER A 111 8.87 -5.97 -18.09
CA SER A 111 9.32 -6.29 -16.73
C SER A 111 9.91 -5.04 -16.06
N GLY A 112 9.57 -4.79 -14.81
CA GLY A 112 10.15 -3.72 -14.00
C GLY A 112 9.47 -2.35 -14.13
N ALA A 113 8.35 -2.22 -14.85
CA ALA A 113 7.61 -0.96 -14.98
C ALA A 113 6.48 -0.81 -13.94
N ASN A 114 6.27 -1.82 -13.10
CA ASN A 114 5.17 -1.88 -12.15
C ASN A 114 5.72 -2.23 -10.77
N THR A 115 5.38 -1.43 -9.79
CA THR A 115 5.89 -1.62 -8.43
C THR A 115 5.04 -0.83 -7.47
N THR A 116 4.51 -1.47 -6.45
CA THR A 116 3.93 -0.80 -5.30
C THR A 116 4.92 -0.85 -4.15
N ILE A 117 5.31 0.32 -3.65
CA ILE A 117 6.25 0.44 -2.53
C ILE A 117 5.50 0.98 -1.33
N ALA A 118 5.60 0.28 -0.20
CA ALA A 118 5.02 0.72 1.06
C ALA A 118 6.06 0.86 2.17
N VAL A 119 5.79 1.79 3.06
CA VAL A 119 6.41 1.87 4.38
C VAL A 119 5.31 1.73 5.41
N ILE A 120 5.44 0.74 6.30
CA ILE A 120 4.59 0.57 7.47
C ILE A 120 5.38 0.99 8.69
N ALA A 121 4.87 1.96 9.44
CA ALA A 121 5.50 2.48 10.64
C ALA A 121 4.63 2.21 11.88
N THR A 122 5.27 1.87 12.99
CA THR A 122 4.58 1.72 14.28
C THR A 122 5.36 2.36 15.41
N ASP A 123 4.68 2.79 16.44
CA ASP A 123 5.29 3.27 17.68
C ASP A 123 5.57 2.16 18.70
N ALA A 124 5.19 0.90 18.39
CA ALA A 124 5.49 -0.27 19.20
C ALA A 124 7.00 -0.52 19.38
N VAL A 125 7.36 -1.18 20.46
CA VAL A 125 8.71 -1.73 20.65
C VAL A 125 8.78 -3.09 19.97
N LEU A 126 9.38 -3.14 18.78
CA LEU A 126 9.60 -4.38 18.04
C LEU A 126 11.10 -4.63 17.86
N ASP A 127 11.49 -5.89 17.87
CA ASP A 127 12.78 -6.33 17.39
C ASP A 127 12.77 -6.50 15.85
N LYS A 128 13.92 -6.85 15.28
CA LYS A 128 14.05 -7.06 13.82
C LYS A 128 13.11 -8.16 13.30
N ALA A 129 12.84 -9.19 14.09
CA ALA A 129 11.96 -10.30 13.69
C ALA A 129 10.49 -9.83 13.67
N GLY A 130 10.07 -9.06 14.67
CA GLY A 130 8.75 -8.43 14.75
C GLY A 130 8.51 -7.45 13.61
N ALA A 131 9.48 -6.57 13.32
CA ALA A 131 9.39 -5.64 12.20
C ALA A 131 9.31 -6.38 10.84
N LYS A 132 10.10 -7.45 10.67
CA LYS A 132 9.99 -8.29 9.47
C LYS A 132 8.63 -8.96 9.35
N ARG A 133 8.06 -9.44 10.45
CA ARG A 133 6.72 -10.03 10.47
C ARG A 133 5.66 -9.00 10.06
N LEU A 134 5.77 -7.79 10.57
CA LEU A 134 4.89 -6.68 10.21
C LEU A 134 4.94 -6.38 8.71
N ALA A 135 6.15 -6.29 8.13
CA ALA A 135 6.31 -6.09 6.68
C ALA A 135 5.68 -7.23 5.85
N ILE A 136 5.79 -8.48 6.32
CA ILE A 136 5.19 -9.64 5.64
C ILE A 136 3.65 -9.54 5.70
N ALA A 137 3.07 -9.22 6.85
CA ALA A 137 1.63 -9.09 7.01
C ALA A 137 1.06 -7.97 6.16
N ALA A 138 1.75 -6.84 6.06
CA ALA A 138 1.33 -5.69 5.27
C ALA A 138 1.22 -5.97 3.76
N HIS A 139 1.89 -6.98 3.23
CA HIS A 139 1.67 -7.43 1.85
C HIS A 139 0.23 -7.91 1.59
N ASP A 140 -0.46 -8.43 2.61
CA ASP A 140 -1.86 -8.84 2.48
C ASP A 140 -2.77 -7.63 2.17
N GLY A 141 -2.41 -6.43 2.60
CA GLY A 141 -3.10 -5.19 2.26
C GLY A 141 -3.12 -4.93 0.75
N PHE A 142 -2.02 -5.22 0.05
CA PHE A 142 -1.99 -5.11 -1.42
C PHE A 142 -2.99 -6.07 -2.06
N SER A 143 -3.01 -7.33 -1.62
CA SER A 143 -3.92 -8.36 -2.15
C SER A 143 -5.39 -8.08 -1.85
N ARG A 144 -5.68 -7.30 -0.80
CA ARG A 144 -7.05 -6.86 -0.47
C ARG A 144 -7.50 -5.66 -1.29
N ALA A 145 -6.55 -4.88 -1.81
CA ALA A 145 -6.85 -3.63 -2.52
C ALA A 145 -6.64 -3.70 -4.03
N VAL A 146 -5.89 -4.68 -4.53
CA VAL A 146 -5.49 -4.80 -5.94
C VAL A 146 -5.65 -6.24 -6.42
N TRP A 147 -6.25 -6.43 -7.59
CA TRP A 147 -6.36 -7.74 -8.24
C TRP A 147 -5.93 -7.68 -9.71
N PRO A 148 -5.00 -8.56 -10.15
CA PRO A 148 -4.09 -9.37 -9.32
C PRO A 148 -3.02 -8.51 -8.65
N ALA A 149 -2.46 -8.99 -7.53
CA ALA A 149 -1.29 -8.42 -6.87
C ALA A 149 -0.12 -9.41 -6.90
N HIS A 150 1.09 -8.92 -6.67
CA HIS A 150 2.32 -9.73 -6.57
C HIS A 150 2.56 -10.64 -7.78
N THR A 151 2.23 -10.16 -8.97
CA THR A 151 2.49 -10.89 -10.21
C THR A 151 3.99 -10.88 -10.53
N PRO A 152 4.48 -11.76 -11.43
CA PRO A 152 5.88 -11.71 -11.88
C PRO A 152 6.30 -10.38 -12.53
N PHE A 153 5.35 -9.49 -12.81
CA PHE A 153 5.58 -8.17 -13.39
C PHE A 153 5.53 -7.04 -12.37
N ASP A 154 5.16 -7.34 -11.11
CA ASP A 154 5.19 -6.42 -9.99
C ASP A 154 6.53 -6.53 -9.26
N GLY A 155 7.07 -5.40 -8.82
CA GLY A 155 8.24 -5.32 -7.94
C GLY A 155 7.85 -4.92 -6.51
N ASP A 156 6.71 -5.39 -6.03
CA ASP A 156 6.09 -4.95 -4.78
C ASP A 156 7.00 -5.16 -3.57
N LEU A 157 7.10 -4.11 -2.74
CA LEU A 157 8.03 -4.08 -1.62
C LEU A 157 7.40 -3.36 -0.43
N VAL A 158 7.58 -3.92 0.77
CA VAL A 158 7.19 -3.30 2.03
C VAL A 158 8.38 -3.16 2.95
N PHE A 159 8.62 -1.94 3.42
CA PHE A 159 9.52 -1.64 4.52
C PHE A 159 8.72 -1.51 5.82
N ALA A 160 9.24 -2.02 6.93
CA ALA A 160 8.66 -1.82 8.25
C ALA A 160 9.61 -1.04 9.16
N LEU A 161 9.04 -0.08 9.90
CA LEU A 161 9.71 0.73 10.89
C LEU A 161 9.04 0.54 12.25
N ALA A 162 9.83 0.41 13.30
CA ALA A 162 9.35 0.43 14.68
C ALA A 162 10.14 1.47 15.46
N THR A 163 9.47 2.53 15.93
CA THR A 163 10.11 3.65 16.63
C THR A 163 10.27 3.42 18.12
N GLY A 164 9.47 2.52 18.69
CA GLY A 164 9.42 2.25 20.13
C GLY A 164 8.87 3.41 20.98
N ARG A 165 8.31 4.45 20.37
CA ARG A 165 7.90 5.68 21.07
C ARG A 165 6.78 5.46 22.08
N SER A 166 5.89 4.49 21.86
CA SER A 166 4.83 4.15 22.82
C SER A 166 5.37 3.48 24.10
N GLY A 167 6.58 2.90 24.05
CA GLY A 167 7.11 2.05 25.10
C GLY A 167 6.39 0.70 25.21
N ILE A 168 5.36 0.44 24.42
CA ILE A 168 4.56 -0.78 24.47
C ILE A 168 5.29 -1.88 23.70
N LYS A 169 5.61 -2.96 24.38
CA LYS A 169 6.08 -4.20 23.78
C LYS A 169 4.86 -5.11 23.57
N PRO A 170 4.44 -5.35 22.32
CA PRO A 170 3.25 -6.13 22.05
C PRO A 170 3.32 -7.53 22.64
N ALA A 171 2.26 -7.96 23.33
CA ALA A 171 2.06 -9.36 23.67
C ALA A 171 1.67 -10.16 22.40
N PRO A 172 1.69 -11.50 22.41
CA PRO A 172 1.36 -12.30 21.23
C PRO A 172 0.01 -11.96 20.59
N HIS A 173 -1.02 -11.63 21.37
CA HIS A 173 -2.34 -11.24 20.86
C HIS A 173 -2.32 -9.81 20.25
N ASP A 174 -1.56 -8.88 20.83
CA ASP A 174 -1.39 -7.54 20.27
C ASP A 174 -0.67 -7.56 18.92
N LEU A 175 0.22 -8.56 18.71
CA LEU A 175 0.87 -8.77 17.42
C LEU A 175 -0.12 -9.20 16.32
N LEU A 176 -1.20 -9.91 16.68
CA LEU A 176 -2.27 -10.24 15.73
C LEU A 176 -2.97 -8.97 15.27
N ASP A 177 -3.40 -8.12 16.22
CA ASP A 177 -4.04 -6.84 15.91
C ASP A 177 -3.11 -5.95 15.07
N LEU A 178 -1.84 -5.85 15.48
CA LEU A 178 -0.83 -5.06 14.79
C LEU A 178 -0.65 -5.51 13.33
N CYS A 179 -0.60 -6.82 13.09
CA CYS A 179 -0.48 -7.39 11.75
C CYS A 179 -1.77 -7.29 10.94
N ALA A 180 -2.94 -7.26 11.59
CA ALA A 180 -4.23 -7.14 10.90
C ALA A 180 -4.50 -5.70 10.44
N VAL A 181 -3.98 -4.70 11.18
CA VAL A 181 -4.11 -3.28 10.87
C VAL A 181 -3.06 -2.79 9.86
N ALA A 182 -1.90 -3.46 9.79
CA ALA A 182 -0.82 -3.12 8.87
C ALA A 182 -1.15 -3.43 7.41
#